data_94f22936e19d2e84deb6bc6bd5316adf
#
_entry.id   94f22936e19d2e84deb6bc6bd5316adf
#
_cell.length_a   1.000
_cell.length_b   1.000
_cell.length_c   1.000
_cell.angle_alpha   90.00
_cell.angle_beta   90.00
_cell.angle_gamma   90.00
#
_symmetry.space_group_name_H-M   'P 1'
#
loop_
_entity.id
_entity.type
_entity.pdbx_description
1 polymer ?
#
loop_
_entity_poly.entity_id
_entity_poly.type
_entity_poly.pdbx_seq_one_letter_code
_entity_poly.pdbx_strand_id
1 'polypeptide(L)'
;MSKPSLVILAAGMGSRYGGLKQLDKFGPNGEAIIDYSLYDALKAGFGKIIFIIRESFKSDMEAAFAYKLEGKVEYHFVNQDISMVPAGVQIHPERTKPWGTAHAVWVAKDFIREPFGVINADDFYGAESYQILADFLNGLSATDITSYCTVGYYLRNTLSEHGTVNRGICDVDQNNFLIGVTERTKIKRFEDGVIRYDSEAEAPKPLRDDDFASMNMWGCVPNYFNVTDRHFKSFLQENGMDPKSEYYIPTVIDYMINNRLADVKVLPSESTWFGVTYPEDKPSVMESLQKLLDDGKYPTNLWA
;
A
#
# COMPACT_ATOMS: atom_id res chain seq x y z
N MET A 1 20.36 11.55 -10.21
CA MET A 1 19.02 11.01 -10.47
C MET A 1 18.07 11.71 -9.53
N SER A 2 16.81 11.94 -9.92
CA SER A 2 15.78 12.45 -9.00
C SER A 2 15.50 11.39 -7.93
N LYS A 3 15.30 11.83 -6.69
CA LYS A 3 14.88 10.94 -5.61
C LYS A 3 13.50 10.35 -5.93
N PRO A 4 13.18 9.12 -5.48
CA PRO A 4 11.88 8.51 -5.74
C PRO A 4 10.75 9.28 -5.02
N SER A 5 9.54 9.18 -5.57
CA SER A 5 8.31 9.65 -4.93
C SER A 5 7.66 8.55 -4.11
N LEU A 6 6.89 8.92 -3.09
CA LEU A 6 6.01 8.02 -2.35
C LEU A 6 4.55 8.45 -2.52
N VAL A 7 3.72 7.54 -3.03
CA VAL A 7 2.27 7.69 -3.15
C VAL A 7 1.61 7.01 -1.96
N ILE A 8 0.81 7.76 -1.21
CA ILE A 8 0.12 7.29 0.00
C ILE A 8 -1.37 7.26 -0.26
N LEU A 9 -1.96 6.07 -0.22
CA LEU A 9 -3.37 5.83 -0.50
C LEU A 9 -4.22 6.14 0.75
N ALA A 10 -4.76 7.36 0.81
CA ALA A 10 -5.51 7.87 1.95
C ALA A 10 -6.98 8.22 1.63
N ALA A 11 -7.49 7.86 0.45
CA ALA A 11 -8.87 8.14 0.02
C ALA A 11 -9.92 7.13 0.55
N GLY A 12 -9.49 6.08 1.25
CA GLY A 12 -10.37 5.08 1.84
C GLY A 12 -11.31 5.68 2.88
N MET A 13 -12.61 5.31 2.83
CA MET A 13 -13.62 5.90 3.73
C MET A 13 -13.60 5.37 5.17
N GLY A 14 -12.83 4.34 5.47
CA GLY A 14 -12.91 3.72 6.80
C GLY A 14 -14.36 3.42 7.22
N SER A 15 -15.20 2.94 6.28
CA SER A 15 -16.66 2.79 6.50
C SER A 15 -17.00 1.96 7.75
N ARG A 16 -16.07 1.11 8.17
CA ARG A 16 -16.18 0.29 9.38
C ARG A 16 -15.65 1.02 10.64
N TYR A 17 -14.91 2.12 10.44
CA TYR A 17 -14.24 2.86 11.51
C TYR A 17 -15.00 4.13 11.95
N GLY A 18 -15.95 4.62 11.15
CA GLY A 18 -16.84 5.74 11.51
C GLY A 18 -16.21 7.14 11.40
N GLY A 19 -15.01 7.29 10.79
CA GLY A 19 -14.32 8.59 10.66
C GLY A 19 -13.07 8.54 9.79
N LEU A 20 -12.29 9.62 9.83
CA LEU A 20 -10.97 9.75 9.21
C LEU A 20 -9.94 8.89 9.97
N LYS A 21 -9.96 7.60 9.70
CA LYS A 21 -9.07 6.59 10.29
C LYS A 21 -7.57 6.98 10.16
N GLN A 22 -7.22 7.65 9.07
CA GLN A 22 -5.86 8.08 8.77
C GLN A 22 -5.31 9.15 9.75
N LEU A 23 -6.19 9.83 10.48
CA LEU A 23 -5.84 10.86 11.47
C LEU A 23 -6.00 10.38 12.92
N ASP A 24 -6.38 9.12 13.11
CA ASP A 24 -6.52 8.58 14.46
C ASP A 24 -5.16 8.47 15.16
N LYS A 25 -5.16 8.75 16.46
CA LYS A 25 -3.95 8.92 17.25
C LYS A 25 -3.55 7.60 17.92
N PHE A 26 -2.31 7.19 17.68
CA PHE A 26 -1.73 5.94 18.18
C PHE A 26 -0.44 6.16 18.97
N GLY A 27 0.39 7.12 18.55
CA GLY A 27 1.65 7.44 19.22
C GLY A 27 1.46 8.31 20.48
N PRO A 28 2.50 8.40 21.32
CA PRO A 28 2.45 9.08 22.63
C PRO A 28 2.20 10.59 22.55
N ASN A 29 2.60 11.25 21.46
CA ASN A 29 2.33 12.68 21.23
C ASN A 29 1.17 12.92 20.26
N GLY A 30 0.36 11.88 20.01
CA GLY A 30 -0.78 11.96 19.12
C GLY A 30 -0.44 11.72 17.65
N GLU A 31 0.67 11.04 17.38
CA GLU A 31 1.03 10.62 16.03
C GLU A 31 0.02 9.59 15.50
N ALA A 32 -0.36 9.74 14.23
CA ALA A 32 -1.08 8.73 13.48
C ALA A 32 -0.11 7.67 12.92
N ILE A 33 -0.62 6.53 12.44
CA ILE A 33 0.23 5.51 11.79
C ILE A 33 0.99 6.11 10.60
N ILE A 34 0.32 6.93 9.81
CA ILE A 34 0.92 7.62 8.66
C ILE A 34 2.11 8.53 9.04
N ASP A 35 2.18 9.04 10.27
CA ASP A 35 3.34 9.82 10.74
C ASP A 35 4.61 8.98 10.75
N TYR A 36 4.53 7.72 11.18
CA TYR A 36 5.65 6.78 11.14
C TYR A 36 6.06 6.47 9.69
N SER A 37 5.07 6.28 8.81
CA SER A 37 5.31 6.09 7.37
C SER A 37 6.05 7.27 6.74
N LEU A 38 5.65 8.49 7.06
CA LEU A 38 6.30 9.72 6.59
C LEU A 38 7.73 9.84 7.14
N TYR A 39 7.90 9.58 8.43
CA TYR A 39 9.22 9.63 9.08
C TYR A 39 10.19 8.64 8.44
N ASP A 40 9.77 7.40 8.23
CA ASP A 40 10.58 6.36 7.61
C ASP A 40 10.89 6.67 6.14
N ALA A 41 9.91 7.15 5.38
CA ALA A 41 10.10 7.54 4.00
C ALA A 41 11.11 8.69 3.84
N LEU A 42 11.03 9.71 4.70
CA LEU A 42 11.99 10.82 4.69
C LEU A 42 13.40 10.32 5.02
N LYS A 43 13.54 9.44 5.99
CA LYS A 43 14.84 8.83 6.36
C LYS A 43 15.39 7.93 5.26
N ALA A 44 14.55 7.17 4.56
CA ALA A 44 14.93 6.36 3.41
C ALA A 44 15.27 7.18 2.17
N GLY A 45 15.01 8.49 2.18
CA GLY A 45 15.44 9.42 1.15
C GLY A 45 14.43 9.65 0.02
N PHE A 46 13.14 9.36 0.23
CA PHE A 46 12.09 9.79 -0.69
C PHE A 46 12.09 11.31 -0.84
N GLY A 47 11.97 11.81 -2.07
CA GLY A 47 12.10 13.23 -2.40
C GLY A 47 10.78 13.95 -2.64
N LYS A 48 9.68 13.20 -2.70
CA LYS A 48 8.34 13.74 -2.91
C LYS A 48 7.30 12.82 -2.24
N ILE A 49 6.30 13.41 -1.59
CA ILE A 49 5.18 12.70 -0.97
C ILE A 49 3.87 13.11 -1.67
N ILE A 50 3.10 12.13 -2.11
CA ILE A 50 1.83 12.37 -2.80
C ILE A 50 0.72 11.64 -2.04
N PHE A 51 -0.15 12.41 -1.39
CA PHE A 51 -1.32 11.87 -0.71
C PHE A 51 -2.47 11.78 -1.68
N ILE A 52 -3.03 10.58 -1.85
CA ILE A 52 -4.27 10.39 -2.58
C ILE A 52 -5.41 10.45 -1.58
N ILE A 53 -6.23 11.48 -1.68
CA ILE A 53 -7.27 11.81 -0.71
C ILE A 53 -8.63 12.01 -1.41
N ARG A 54 -9.68 12.18 -0.64
CA ARG A 54 -10.93 12.76 -1.10
C ARG A 54 -10.93 14.25 -0.84
N GLU A 55 -11.58 15.01 -1.72
CA GLU A 55 -11.70 16.46 -1.56
C GLU A 55 -12.28 16.84 -0.20
N SER A 56 -13.26 16.07 0.29
CA SER A 56 -13.86 16.30 1.62
C SER A 56 -12.89 16.19 2.80
N PHE A 57 -11.73 15.58 2.62
CA PHE A 57 -10.72 15.37 3.68
C PHE A 57 -9.49 16.27 3.50
N LYS A 58 -9.45 17.06 2.45
CA LYS A 58 -8.26 17.82 2.07
C LYS A 58 -7.81 18.77 3.17
N SER A 59 -8.71 19.56 3.71
CA SER A 59 -8.39 20.53 4.77
C SER A 59 -7.83 19.86 6.02
N ASP A 60 -8.39 18.71 6.41
CA ASP A 60 -7.96 17.98 7.61
C ASP A 60 -6.58 17.34 7.40
N MET A 61 -6.34 16.77 6.22
CA MET A 61 -5.06 16.19 5.84
C MET A 61 -3.96 17.26 5.72
N GLU A 62 -4.25 18.40 5.10
CA GLU A 62 -3.34 19.54 5.02
C GLU A 62 -2.98 20.04 6.43
N ALA A 63 -3.95 20.25 7.29
CA ALA A 63 -3.75 20.69 8.67
C ALA A 63 -2.90 19.71 9.49
N ALA A 64 -3.06 18.39 9.24
CA ALA A 64 -2.35 17.35 9.97
C ALA A 64 -0.90 17.16 9.52
N PHE A 65 -0.60 17.33 8.23
CA PHE A 65 0.68 16.86 7.65
C PHE A 65 1.50 17.96 6.97
N ALA A 66 0.90 19.04 6.43
CA ALA A 66 1.65 20.02 5.65
C ALA A 66 2.80 20.64 6.46
N TYR A 67 2.56 21.08 7.70
CA TYR A 67 3.58 21.70 8.55
C TYR A 67 4.74 20.74 8.92
N LYS A 68 4.52 19.44 8.89
CA LYS A 68 5.53 18.40 9.16
C LYS A 68 6.50 18.22 7.98
N LEU A 69 6.01 18.49 6.77
CA LEU A 69 6.72 18.27 5.50
C LEU A 69 7.31 19.54 4.91
N GLU A 70 6.76 20.71 5.28
CA GLU A 70 7.18 22.00 4.75
C GLU A 70 8.69 22.23 4.98
N GLY A 71 9.39 22.60 3.91
CA GLY A 71 10.84 22.80 3.92
C GLY A 71 11.68 21.52 3.98
N LYS A 72 11.07 20.32 4.15
CA LYS A 72 11.77 19.04 4.23
C LYS A 72 11.67 18.22 2.93
N VAL A 73 10.51 18.26 2.27
CA VAL A 73 10.24 17.47 1.07
C VAL A 73 9.12 18.11 0.24
N GLU A 74 9.13 17.89 -1.08
CA GLU A 74 8.00 18.26 -1.94
C GLU A 74 6.78 17.40 -1.59
N TYR A 75 5.58 17.99 -1.49
CA TYR A 75 4.36 17.22 -1.20
C TYR A 75 3.15 17.76 -1.95
N HIS A 76 2.20 16.84 -2.25
CA HIS A 76 0.95 17.15 -2.93
C HIS A 76 -0.21 16.39 -2.29
N PHE A 77 -1.39 17.02 -2.27
CA PHE A 77 -2.66 16.39 -1.94
C PHE A 77 -3.48 16.28 -3.22
N VAL A 78 -3.66 15.05 -3.71
CA VAL A 78 -4.31 14.77 -5.00
C VAL A 78 -5.66 14.14 -4.73
N ASN A 79 -6.71 14.74 -5.29
CA ASN A 79 -8.07 14.23 -5.15
C ASN A 79 -8.27 12.94 -5.97
N GLN A 80 -8.92 11.95 -5.36
CA GLN A 80 -9.48 10.79 -6.06
C GLN A 80 -11.00 10.93 -6.13
N ASP A 81 -11.52 11.21 -7.31
CA ASP A 81 -12.95 11.29 -7.58
C ASP A 81 -13.40 10.21 -8.58
N ILE A 82 -14.62 9.70 -8.42
CA ILE A 82 -15.18 8.66 -9.29
C ILE A 82 -15.39 9.13 -10.75
N SER A 83 -15.52 10.43 -10.96
CA SER A 83 -15.64 11.05 -12.29
C SER A 83 -14.31 11.15 -13.04
N MET A 84 -13.16 10.95 -12.35
CA MET A 84 -11.84 10.95 -12.95
C MET A 84 -11.61 9.65 -13.72
N VAL A 85 -12.14 9.59 -14.92
CA VAL A 85 -12.05 8.42 -15.82
C VAL A 85 -11.60 8.86 -17.22
N PRO A 86 -11.04 7.95 -18.04
CA PRO A 86 -10.68 8.26 -19.41
C PRO A 86 -11.89 8.76 -20.23
N ALA A 87 -11.64 9.69 -21.15
CA ALA A 87 -12.70 10.27 -21.98
C ALA A 87 -13.47 9.19 -22.77
N GLY A 88 -14.80 9.39 -22.89
CA GLY A 88 -15.70 8.52 -23.66
C GLY A 88 -16.11 7.21 -22.97
N VAL A 89 -15.82 7.06 -21.69
CA VAL A 89 -16.28 5.92 -20.90
C VAL A 89 -17.58 6.26 -20.18
N GLN A 90 -18.54 5.32 -20.18
CA GLN A 90 -19.77 5.42 -19.40
C GLN A 90 -19.57 4.72 -18.05
N ILE A 91 -20.08 5.36 -17.00
CA ILE A 91 -20.07 4.80 -15.64
C ILE A 91 -21.50 4.70 -15.11
N HIS A 92 -21.72 3.77 -14.20
CA HIS A 92 -23.05 3.59 -13.60
C HIS A 92 -23.46 4.88 -12.85
N PRO A 93 -24.68 5.42 -13.12
CA PRO A 93 -25.09 6.73 -12.57
C PRO A 93 -25.21 6.74 -11.04
N GLU A 94 -25.47 5.60 -10.43
CA GLU A 94 -25.58 5.46 -8.96
C GLU A 94 -24.28 5.02 -8.29
N ARG A 95 -23.15 5.06 -9.02
CA ARG A 95 -21.89 4.68 -8.44
C ARG A 95 -21.44 5.69 -7.39
N THR A 96 -21.23 5.23 -6.16
CA THR A 96 -20.65 6.00 -5.05
C THR A 96 -19.30 5.45 -4.59
N LYS A 97 -18.98 4.20 -4.98
CA LYS A 97 -17.76 3.52 -4.59
C LYS A 97 -16.58 4.00 -5.45
N PRO A 98 -15.40 4.34 -4.86
CA PRO A 98 -14.18 4.61 -5.60
C PRO A 98 -13.79 3.42 -6.49
N TRP A 99 -13.00 3.69 -7.54
CA TRP A 99 -12.58 2.67 -8.49
C TRP A 99 -11.51 1.70 -7.96
N GLY A 100 -10.95 1.94 -6.77
CA GLY A 100 -9.96 1.08 -6.15
C GLY A 100 -8.54 1.65 -6.17
N THR A 101 -7.57 0.84 -5.73
CA THR A 101 -6.20 1.29 -5.46
C THR A 101 -5.39 1.63 -6.71
N ALA A 102 -5.60 0.92 -7.82
CA ALA A 102 -4.91 1.26 -9.07
C ALA A 102 -5.40 2.59 -9.66
N HIS A 103 -6.69 2.90 -9.54
CA HIS A 103 -7.20 4.21 -9.90
C HIS A 103 -6.65 5.31 -8.99
N ALA A 104 -6.51 5.03 -7.69
CA ALA A 104 -5.90 5.97 -6.75
C ALA A 104 -4.45 6.32 -7.16
N VAL A 105 -3.66 5.36 -7.62
CA VAL A 105 -2.34 5.65 -8.19
C VAL A 105 -2.44 6.40 -9.51
N TRP A 106 -3.37 6.00 -10.38
CA TRP A 106 -3.53 6.60 -11.71
C TRP A 106 -3.83 8.11 -11.68
N VAL A 107 -4.60 8.61 -10.72
CA VAL A 107 -4.90 10.05 -10.60
C VAL A 107 -3.67 10.88 -10.25
N ALA A 108 -2.58 10.26 -9.75
CA ALA A 108 -1.32 10.93 -9.45
C ALA A 108 -0.39 11.11 -10.68
N LYS A 109 -0.76 10.63 -11.86
CA LYS A 109 0.10 10.56 -13.05
C LYS A 109 0.75 11.88 -13.47
N ASP A 110 0.07 13.00 -13.23
CA ASP A 110 0.59 14.32 -13.63
C ASP A 110 1.66 14.85 -12.67
N PHE A 111 1.79 14.26 -11.49
CA PHE A 111 2.72 14.65 -10.43
C PHE A 111 4.01 13.81 -10.40
N ILE A 112 4.07 12.69 -11.14
CA ILE A 112 5.15 11.71 -11.05
C ILE A 112 5.85 11.57 -12.39
N ARG A 113 7.19 11.75 -12.38
CA ARG A 113 8.08 11.56 -13.55
C ARG A 113 9.28 10.67 -13.21
N GLU A 114 9.48 10.37 -11.94
CA GLU A 114 10.53 9.53 -11.35
C GLU A 114 9.95 8.18 -10.89
N PRO A 115 10.80 7.17 -10.59
CA PRO A 115 10.37 5.94 -9.92
C PRO A 115 9.66 6.27 -8.61
N PHE A 116 8.67 5.47 -8.24
CA PHE A 116 7.83 5.78 -7.08
C PHE A 116 7.40 4.54 -6.30
N GLY A 117 7.27 4.70 -4.99
CA GLY A 117 6.66 3.75 -4.09
C GLY A 117 5.16 4.02 -3.91
N VAL A 118 4.40 2.97 -3.55
CA VAL A 118 2.97 3.06 -3.20
C VAL A 118 2.75 2.34 -1.89
N ILE A 119 2.01 2.96 -0.96
CA ILE A 119 1.62 2.39 0.34
C ILE A 119 0.18 2.77 0.70
N ASN A 120 -0.39 2.03 1.65
CA ASN A 120 -1.63 2.43 2.33
C ASN A 120 -1.32 3.40 3.48
N ALA A 121 -2.23 4.32 3.75
CA ALA A 121 -2.07 5.32 4.81
C ALA A 121 -2.30 4.78 6.23
N ASP A 122 -2.97 3.64 6.34
CA ASP A 122 -3.44 3.05 7.60
C ASP A 122 -2.66 1.81 8.04
N ASP A 123 -1.55 1.54 7.34
CA ASP A 123 -0.65 0.40 7.59
C ASP A 123 0.70 0.89 8.11
N PHE A 124 1.24 0.18 9.11
CA PHE A 124 2.61 0.33 9.58
C PHE A 124 3.51 -0.68 8.86
N TYR A 125 4.54 -0.19 8.20
CA TYR A 125 5.42 -0.99 7.33
C TYR A 125 6.80 -1.28 7.93
N GLY A 126 7.26 -0.43 8.87
CA GLY A 126 8.59 -0.50 9.47
C GLY A 126 9.69 0.12 8.60
N ALA A 127 10.67 0.75 9.24
CA ALA A 127 11.73 1.53 8.61
C ALA A 127 12.55 0.75 7.57
N GLU A 128 12.84 -0.53 7.83
CA GLU A 128 13.59 -1.41 6.91
C GLU A 128 12.89 -1.53 5.55
N SER A 129 11.55 -1.65 5.54
CA SER A 129 10.77 -1.80 4.31
C SER A 129 10.87 -0.56 3.42
N TYR A 130 10.88 0.64 4.00
CA TYR A 130 11.09 1.87 3.25
C TYR A 130 12.49 1.98 2.69
N GLN A 131 13.51 1.55 3.46
CA GLN A 131 14.90 1.54 2.98
C GLN A 131 15.07 0.57 1.80
N ILE A 132 14.57 -0.66 1.93
CA ILE A 132 14.61 -1.67 0.87
C ILE A 132 13.92 -1.16 -0.40
N LEU A 133 12.74 -0.56 -0.27
CA LEU A 133 12.00 0.01 -1.39
C LEU A 133 12.76 1.18 -2.02
N ALA A 134 13.29 2.10 -1.22
CA ALA A 134 14.05 3.25 -1.71
C ALA A 134 15.34 2.83 -2.42
N ASP A 135 16.07 1.85 -1.89
CA ASP A 135 17.30 1.32 -2.49
C ASP A 135 17.03 0.69 -3.86
N PHE A 136 15.96 -0.09 -3.98
CA PHE A 136 15.53 -0.63 -5.27
C PHE A 136 15.22 0.50 -6.27
N LEU A 137 14.38 1.45 -5.90
CA LEU A 137 13.96 2.54 -6.78
C LEU A 137 15.12 3.45 -7.20
N ASN A 138 16.05 3.73 -6.30
CA ASN A 138 17.26 4.50 -6.58
C ASN A 138 18.27 3.76 -7.49
N GLY A 139 18.23 2.42 -7.49
CA GLY A 139 19.06 1.57 -8.34
C GLY A 139 18.60 1.50 -9.79
N LEU A 140 17.35 1.95 -10.09
CA LEU A 140 16.81 1.91 -11.44
C LEU A 140 17.45 2.96 -12.35
N SER A 141 17.66 2.60 -13.63
CA SER A 141 18.11 3.56 -14.62
C SER A 141 16.95 4.47 -15.06
N ALA A 142 17.29 5.66 -15.60
CA ALA A 142 16.28 6.59 -16.13
C ALA A 142 15.51 6.03 -17.35
N THR A 143 16.04 4.99 -18.00
CA THR A 143 15.44 4.33 -19.16
C THR A 143 14.72 3.03 -18.80
N ASP A 144 14.71 2.66 -17.53
CA ASP A 144 14.01 1.46 -17.07
C ASP A 144 12.49 1.66 -17.16
N ILE A 145 11.83 0.74 -17.86
CA ILE A 145 10.38 0.79 -18.06
C ILE A 145 9.67 -0.51 -17.64
N THR A 146 10.43 -1.53 -17.24
CA THR A 146 9.89 -2.87 -16.94
C THR A 146 10.16 -3.34 -15.52
N SER A 147 11.07 -2.71 -14.79
CA SER A 147 11.44 -3.12 -13.44
C SER A 147 10.48 -2.56 -12.39
N TYR A 148 9.79 -3.46 -11.72
CA TYR A 148 8.87 -3.20 -10.63
C TYR A 148 9.26 -4.03 -9.41
N CYS A 149 8.75 -3.67 -8.25
CA CYS A 149 8.90 -4.51 -7.07
C CYS A 149 7.67 -4.47 -6.16
N THR A 150 7.59 -5.44 -5.27
CA THR A 150 6.76 -5.39 -4.07
C THR A 150 7.62 -5.77 -2.87
N VAL A 151 7.40 -5.11 -1.73
CA VAL A 151 8.00 -5.56 -0.48
C VAL A 151 7.21 -6.75 0.03
N GLY A 152 7.87 -7.90 0.10
CA GLY A 152 7.30 -9.16 0.58
C GLY A 152 7.60 -9.35 2.06
N TYR A 153 6.56 -9.31 2.87
CA TYR A 153 6.67 -9.59 4.30
C TYR A 153 6.62 -11.09 4.54
N TYR A 154 7.50 -11.62 5.38
CA TYR A 154 7.34 -13.00 5.80
C TYR A 154 6.00 -13.19 6.49
N LEU A 155 5.25 -14.21 6.10
CA LEU A 155 3.89 -14.44 6.57
C LEU A 155 3.80 -14.47 8.10
N ARG A 156 4.81 -15.06 8.77
CA ARG A 156 4.91 -15.07 10.24
C ARG A 156 4.84 -13.69 10.89
N ASN A 157 5.29 -12.63 10.18
CA ASN A 157 5.35 -11.25 10.66
C ASN A 157 4.08 -10.44 10.34
N THR A 158 3.05 -11.07 9.78
CA THR A 158 1.78 -10.42 9.37
C THR A 158 0.54 -11.06 10.00
N LEU A 159 0.72 -12.03 10.89
CA LEU A 159 -0.37 -12.71 11.57
C LEU A 159 -0.95 -11.86 12.71
N SER A 160 -2.19 -12.15 13.09
CA SER A 160 -2.83 -11.59 14.29
C SER A 160 -2.77 -12.59 15.43
N GLU A 161 -2.53 -12.11 16.64
CA GLU A 161 -2.63 -12.92 17.86
C GLU A 161 -4.08 -13.18 18.26
N HIS A 162 -5.03 -12.38 17.78
CA HIS A 162 -6.42 -12.38 18.24
C HIS A 162 -7.42 -12.92 17.19
N GLY A 163 -6.94 -13.54 16.10
CA GLY A 163 -7.88 -14.05 15.12
C GLY A 163 -7.24 -14.51 13.82
N THR A 164 -8.05 -14.51 12.76
CA THR A 164 -7.59 -14.85 11.41
C THR A 164 -7.34 -13.59 10.60
N VAL A 165 -6.43 -13.67 9.63
CA VAL A 165 -6.13 -12.59 8.69
C VAL A 165 -6.36 -13.06 7.24
N ASN A 166 -6.57 -12.11 6.34
CA ASN A 166 -6.56 -12.35 4.91
C ASN A 166 -5.30 -11.73 4.30
N ARG A 167 -4.60 -12.44 3.43
CA ARG A 167 -3.36 -11.98 2.81
C ARG A 167 -3.26 -12.40 1.37
N GLY A 168 -2.75 -11.52 0.53
CA GLY A 168 -2.25 -11.86 -0.78
C GLY A 168 -0.91 -12.59 -0.66
N ILE A 169 -0.89 -13.91 -0.84
CA ILE A 169 0.33 -14.70 -0.80
C ILE A 169 1.00 -14.59 -2.18
N CYS A 170 2.28 -14.21 -2.20
CA CYS A 170 3.07 -14.07 -3.40
C CYS A 170 3.60 -15.42 -3.85
N ASP A 171 3.26 -15.82 -5.06
CA ASP A 171 3.91 -16.92 -5.76
C ASP A 171 5.15 -16.36 -6.48
N VAL A 172 6.33 -16.91 -6.19
CA VAL A 172 7.61 -16.39 -6.72
C VAL A 172 8.43 -17.49 -7.40
N ASP A 173 9.24 -17.09 -8.37
CA ASP A 173 10.24 -17.97 -8.96
C ASP A 173 11.50 -18.11 -8.07
N GLN A 174 12.46 -18.93 -8.51
CA GLN A 174 13.73 -19.18 -7.80
C GLN A 174 14.60 -17.92 -7.60
N ASN A 175 14.31 -16.84 -8.33
CA ASN A 175 15.02 -15.57 -8.28
C ASN A 175 14.19 -14.50 -7.54
N ASN A 176 13.11 -14.87 -6.85
CA ASN A 176 12.15 -13.98 -6.21
C ASN A 176 11.46 -13.00 -7.17
N PHE A 177 11.25 -13.37 -8.44
CA PHE A 177 10.33 -12.63 -9.29
C PHE A 177 8.90 -13.12 -9.07
N LEU A 178 7.99 -12.17 -8.96
CA LEU A 178 6.58 -12.42 -8.74
C LEU A 178 5.96 -13.12 -9.97
N ILE A 179 5.33 -14.25 -9.75
CA ILE A 179 4.53 -14.98 -10.74
C ILE A 179 3.07 -14.56 -10.63
N GLY A 180 2.59 -14.34 -9.41
CA GLY A 180 1.24 -13.92 -9.13
C GLY A 180 1.00 -13.71 -7.63
N VAL A 181 -0.16 -13.16 -7.29
CA VAL A 181 -0.61 -12.99 -5.90
C VAL A 181 -1.94 -13.68 -5.73
N THR A 182 -1.98 -14.62 -4.79
CA THR A 182 -3.21 -15.35 -4.48
C THR A 182 -3.77 -14.93 -3.12
N GLU A 183 -4.97 -14.37 -3.12
CA GLU A 183 -5.65 -14.03 -1.86
C GLU A 183 -5.99 -15.31 -1.09
N ARG A 184 -5.52 -15.39 0.16
CA ARG A 184 -5.84 -16.45 1.11
C ARG A 184 -6.59 -15.85 2.29
N THR A 185 -7.68 -16.49 2.65
CA THR A 185 -8.58 -15.99 3.71
C THR A 185 -8.48 -16.85 4.96
N LYS A 186 -8.79 -16.22 6.11
CA LYS A 186 -8.81 -16.87 7.42
C LYS A 186 -7.50 -17.60 7.77
N ILE A 187 -6.37 -16.94 7.47
CA ILE A 187 -5.04 -17.43 7.82
C ILE A 187 -4.83 -17.28 9.32
N LYS A 188 -4.33 -18.31 9.97
CA LYS A 188 -3.88 -18.26 11.37
C LYS A 188 -2.83 -19.33 11.67
N ARG A 189 -2.09 -19.17 12.76
CA ARG A 189 -1.26 -20.22 13.32
C ARG A 189 -2.13 -21.12 14.19
N PHE A 190 -2.01 -22.43 13.98
CA PHE A 190 -2.70 -23.47 14.75
C PHE A 190 -1.86 -23.89 15.97
N GLU A 191 -2.46 -24.67 16.89
CA GLU A 191 -1.80 -25.14 18.12
C GLU A 191 -0.56 -26.01 17.86
N ASP A 192 -0.53 -26.69 16.71
CA ASP A 192 0.61 -27.48 16.24
C ASP A 192 1.76 -26.61 15.63
N GLY A 193 1.63 -25.29 15.69
CA GLY A 193 2.61 -24.32 15.21
C GLY A 193 2.52 -24.05 13.70
N VAL A 194 1.70 -24.78 12.92
CA VAL A 194 1.61 -24.64 11.47
C VAL A 194 0.62 -23.53 11.10
N ILE A 195 1.03 -22.65 10.18
CA ILE A 195 0.13 -21.65 9.59
C ILE A 195 -0.74 -22.34 8.54
N ARG A 196 -2.06 -22.10 8.58
CA ARG A 196 -3.01 -22.59 7.58
C ARG A 196 -4.01 -21.52 7.23
N TYR A 197 -4.58 -21.64 6.03
CA TYR A 197 -5.72 -20.85 5.57
C TYR A 197 -6.95 -21.74 5.34
N ASP A 198 -8.13 -21.16 5.47
CA ASP A 198 -9.39 -21.82 5.19
C ASP A 198 -9.62 -21.84 3.68
N SER A 199 -9.78 -23.02 3.10
CA SER A 199 -10.27 -23.18 1.73
C SER A 199 -11.74 -23.62 1.83
N GLU A 200 -12.65 -22.85 1.26
CA GLU A 200 -14.11 -23.09 1.36
C GLU A 200 -14.56 -24.49 0.93
N ALA A 201 -13.73 -25.24 0.22
CA ALA A 201 -14.06 -26.56 -0.35
C ALA A 201 -13.30 -27.73 0.28
N GLU A 202 -12.28 -27.51 1.12
CA GLU A 202 -11.38 -28.55 1.60
C GLU A 202 -10.88 -28.24 3.03
N ALA A 203 -10.20 -29.21 3.65
CA ALA A 203 -9.51 -28.99 4.92
C ALA A 203 -8.50 -27.83 4.82
N PRO A 204 -8.23 -27.08 5.93
CA PRO A 204 -7.28 -25.98 5.93
C PRO A 204 -5.92 -26.38 5.35
N LYS A 205 -5.42 -25.60 4.36
CA LYS A 205 -4.16 -25.88 3.68
C LYS A 205 -2.99 -25.18 4.36
N PRO A 206 -1.82 -25.85 4.48
CA PRO A 206 -0.65 -25.27 5.12
C PRO A 206 -0.03 -24.18 4.25
N LEU A 207 0.55 -23.18 4.96
CA LEU A 207 1.44 -22.15 4.44
C LEU A 207 2.73 -22.21 5.25
N ARG A 208 3.83 -21.73 4.66
CA ARG A 208 5.12 -21.68 5.35
C ARG A 208 5.26 -20.35 6.09
N ASP A 209 6.04 -20.34 7.14
CA ASP A 209 6.39 -19.13 7.91
C ASP A 209 7.12 -18.09 7.04
N ASP A 210 7.88 -18.55 6.05
CA ASP A 210 8.70 -17.77 5.13
C ASP A 210 8.00 -17.50 3.76
N ASP A 211 6.75 -17.88 3.59
CA ASP A 211 5.96 -17.41 2.43
C ASP A 211 5.84 -15.89 2.47
N PHE A 212 5.90 -15.25 1.31
CA PHE A 212 5.78 -13.80 1.22
C PHE A 212 4.31 -13.37 1.15
N ALA A 213 3.94 -12.46 2.04
CA ALA A 213 2.66 -11.76 2.01
C ALA A 213 2.83 -10.36 1.39
N SER A 214 2.01 -10.03 0.41
CA SER A 214 1.90 -8.67 -0.12
C SER A 214 1.04 -7.83 0.81
N MET A 215 1.61 -6.74 1.31
CA MET A 215 0.92 -5.78 2.15
C MET A 215 0.67 -4.45 1.42
N ASN A 216 0.51 -4.52 0.09
CA ASN A 216 0.28 -3.39 -0.81
C ASN A 216 1.38 -2.33 -0.79
N MET A 217 2.63 -2.74 -0.55
CA MET A 217 3.82 -1.88 -0.68
C MET A 217 4.53 -2.19 -1.99
N TRP A 218 4.39 -1.28 -2.96
CA TRP A 218 4.83 -1.48 -4.34
C TRP A 218 5.88 -0.46 -4.75
N GLY A 219 6.80 -0.86 -5.63
CA GLY A 219 7.73 0.02 -6.32
C GLY A 219 7.48 -0.02 -7.82
N CYS A 220 7.33 1.14 -8.44
CA CYS A 220 6.91 1.31 -9.81
C CYS A 220 7.81 2.29 -10.55
N VAL A 221 7.89 2.12 -11.88
CA VAL A 221 8.45 3.12 -12.81
C VAL A 221 7.33 3.92 -13.49
N PRO A 222 7.60 5.13 -14.01
CA PRO A 222 6.55 5.98 -14.63
C PRO A 222 5.80 5.32 -15.79
N ASN A 223 6.38 4.28 -16.43
CA ASN A 223 5.68 3.51 -17.45
C ASN A 223 4.40 2.83 -16.95
N TYR A 224 4.24 2.67 -15.65
CA TYR A 224 3.00 2.24 -15.02
C TYR A 224 1.79 3.03 -15.54
N PHE A 225 1.93 4.35 -15.69
CA PHE A 225 0.84 5.21 -16.15
C PHE A 225 0.49 4.98 -17.63
N ASN A 226 1.47 4.68 -18.49
CA ASN A 226 1.21 4.35 -19.89
C ASN A 226 0.44 3.04 -20.05
N VAL A 227 0.69 2.08 -19.17
CA VAL A 227 -0.04 0.80 -19.15
C VAL A 227 -1.45 1.01 -18.58
N THR A 228 -1.55 1.69 -17.44
CA THR A 228 -2.84 1.89 -16.76
C THR A 228 -3.79 2.79 -17.53
N ASP A 229 -3.33 3.77 -18.30
CA ASP A 229 -4.20 4.60 -19.18
C ASP A 229 -5.02 3.73 -20.14
N ARG A 230 -4.39 2.71 -20.73
CA ARG A 230 -5.04 1.77 -21.65
C ARG A 230 -5.85 0.70 -20.93
N HIS A 231 -5.24 0.07 -19.93
CA HIS A 231 -5.85 -1.03 -19.20
C HIS A 231 -7.07 -0.58 -18.38
N PHE A 232 -7.01 0.60 -17.76
CA PHE A 232 -8.16 1.16 -17.04
C PHE A 232 -9.32 1.48 -17.97
N LYS A 233 -9.05 1.99 -19.18
CA LYS A 233 -10.09 2.20 -20.17
C LYS A 233 -10.79 0.90 -20.56
N SER A 234 -10.04 -0.17 -20.80
CA SER A 234 -10.59 -1.50 -21.11
C SER A 234 -11.39 -2.06 -19.93
N PHE A 235 -10.85 -1.95 -18.73
CA PHE A 235 -11.56 -2.35 -17.51
C PHE A 235 -12.91 -1.64 -17.37
N LEU A 236 -12.97 -0.34 -17.63
CA LEU A 236 -14.20 0.43 -17.52
C LEU A 236 -15.20 0.09 -18.63
N GLN A 237 -14.76 -0.27 -19.83
CA GLN A 237 -15.64 -0.74 -20.90
C GLN A 237 -16.38 -2.01 -20.52
N GLU A 238 -15.74 -2.90 -19.76
CA GLU A 238 -16.31 -4.17 -19.31
C GLU A 238 -17.09 -4.03 -17.99
N ASN A 239 -16.58 -3.21 -17.07
CA ASN A 239 -17.02 -3.18 -15.67
C ASN A 239 -17.60 -1.82 -15.24
N GLY A 240 -17.62 -0.80 -16.11
CA GLY A 240 -18.04 0.57 -15.76
C GLY A 240 -19.50 0.68 -15.30
N MET A 241 -20.34 -0.24 -15.76
CA MET A 241 -21.75 -0.32 -15.38
C MET A 241 -22.03 -1.16 -14.13
N ASP A 242 -21.01 -1.83 -13.55
CA ASP A 242 -21.13 -2.45 -12.23
C ASP A 242 -20.74 -1.43 -11.15
N PRO A 243 -21.68 -0.98 -10.28
CA PRO A 243 -21.43 0.04 -9.26
C PRO A 243 -20.47 -0.45 -8.15
N LYS A 244 -20.16 -1.76 -8.10
CA LYS A 244 -19.31 -2.37 -7.08
C LYS A 244 -17.93 -2.77 -7.59
N SER A 245 -17.71 -2.79 -8.91
CA SER A 245 -16.42 -3.17 -9.50
C SER A 245 -15.27 -2.32 -8.96
N GLU A 246 -14.09 -2.92 -8.79
CA GLU A 246 -12.90 -2.22 -8.30
C GLU A 246 -11.67 -2.57 -9.16
N TYR A 247 -10.89 -1.56 -9.45
CA TYR A 247 -9.65 -1.64 -10.20
C TYR A 247 -8.46 -1.59 -9.24
N TYR A 248 -7.90 -2.74 -8.92
CA TYR A 248 -6.85 -2.92 -7.93
C TYR A 248 -5.45 -2.93 -8.52
N ILE A 249 -4.44 -2.54 -7.73
CA ILE A 249 -3.02 -2.64 -8.13
C ILE A 249 -2.63 -4.08 -8.48
N PRO A 250 -2.95 -5.13 -7.70
CA PRO A 250 -2.63 -6.50 -8.08
C PRO A 250 -3.17 -6.89 -9.46
N THR A 251 -4.39 -6.47 -9.81
CA THR A 251 -4.97 -6.74 -11.14
C THR A 251 -4.13 -6.14 -12.28
N VAL A 252 -3.62 -4.92 -12.08
CA VAL A 252 -2.72 -4.27 -13.06
C VAL A 252 -1.40 -5.00 -13.14
N ILE A 253 -0.83 -5.35 -12.01
CA ILE A 253 0.46 -6.06 -11.93
C ILE A 253 0.35 -7.43 -12.61
N ASP A 254 -0.69 -8.20 -12.32
CA ASP A 254 -0.95 -9.50 -12.98
C ASP A 254 -1.09 -9.33 -14.50
N TYR A 255 -1.84 -8.30 -14.95
CA TYR A 255 -1.92 -7.99 -16.37
C TYR A 255 -0.54 -7.70 -16.98
N MET A 256 0.28 -6.91 -16.29
CA MET A 256 1.61 -6.54 -16.78
C MET A 256 2.55 -7.75 -16.86
N ILE A 257 2.56 -8.61 -15.84
CA ILE A 257 3.37 -9.85 -15.81
C ILE A 257 2.94 -10.78 -16.96
N ASN A 258 1.65 -11.06 -17.08
CA ASN A 258 1.10 -11.97 -18.09
C ASN A 258 1.33 -11.50 -19.53
N ASN A 259 1.46 -10.18 -19.74
CA ASN A 259 1.74 -9.59 -21.05
C ASN A 259 3.23 -9.23 -21.24
N ARG A 260 4.13 -9.64 -20.33
CA ARG A 260 5.58 -9.36 -20.36
C ARG A 260 5.90 -7.85 -20.42
N LEU A 261 5.12 -7.05 -19.74
CA LEU A 261 5.28 -5.61 -19.61
C LEU A 261 6.01 -5.21 -18.32
N ALA A 262 6.14 -6.14 -17.37
CA ALA A 262 6.83 -5.93 -16.11
C ALA A 262 7.52 -7.20 -15.62
N ASP A 263 8.71 -6.99 -15.05
CA ASP A 263 9.43 -7.91 -14.19
C ASP A 263 9.29 -7.38 -12.76
N VAL A 264 8.56 -8.09 -11.91
CA VAL A 264 8.24 -7.63 -10.56
C VAL A 264 9.08 -8.39 -9.54
N LYS A 265 10.04 -7.73 -8.91
CA LYS A 265 10.88 -8.33 -7.86
C LYS A 265 10.16 -8.33 -6.53
N VAL A 266 10.11 -9.46 -5.84
CA VAL A 266 9.70 -9.52 -4.43
C VAL A 266 10.93 -9.24 -3.57
N LEU A 267 10.87 -8.19 -2.77
CA LEU A 267 11.94 -7.75 -1.89
C LEU A 267 11.63 -8.21 -0.45
N PRO A 268 12.37 -9.19 0.11
CA PRO A 268 12.11 -9.68 1.45
C PRO A 268 12.27 -8.59 2.52
N SER A 269 11.34 -8.53 3.47
CA SER A 269 11.45 -7.70 4.68
C SER A 269 11.19 -8.51 5.93
N GLU A 270 12.05 -8.33 6.93
CA GLU A 270 11.89 -8.87 8.28
C GLU A 270 11.03 -7.97 9.19
N SER A 271 10.61 -6.81 8.70
CA SER A 271 9.75 -5.88 9.46
C SER A 271 8.45 -6.56 9.89
N THR A 272 7.99 -6.22 11.07
CA THR A 272 6.62 -6.55 11.49
C THR A 272 5.67 -5.56 10.84
N TRP A 273 4.63 -6.09 10.19
CA TRP A 273 3.54 -5.30 9.67
C TRP A 273 2.35 -5.37 10.62
N PHE A 274 1.70 -4.24 10.84
CA PHE A 274 0.39 -4.16 11.47
C PHE A 274 -0.42 -3.01 10.88
N GLY A 275 -1.73 -3.13 10.95
CA GLY A 275 -2.65 -2.13 10.43
C GLY A 275 -3.92 -2.08 11.26
N VAL A 276 -4.74 -1.08 11.01
CA VAL A 276 -6.02 -0.91 11.69
C VAL A 276 -7.14 -1.18 10.70
N THR A 277 -7.93 -2.20 10.96
CA THR A 277 -9.12 -2.52 10.16
C THR A 277 -10.39 -2.16 10.92
N TYR A 278 -10.39 -2.41 12.21
CA TYR A 278 -11.52 -2.17 13.12
C TYR A 278 -11.06 -1.29 14.29
N PRO A 279 -11.98 -0.56 14.97
CA PRO A 279 -11.64 0.20 16.17
C PRO A 279 -11.00 -0.64 17.28
N GLU A 280 -11.36 -1.92 17.35
CA GLU A 280 -10.85 -2.89 18.32
C GLU A 280 -9.35 -3.22 18.13
N ASP A 281 -8.78 -2.95 16.94
CA ASP A 281 -7.35 -3.14 16.65
C ASP A 281 -6.48 -2.08 17.36
N LYS A 282 -7.09 -0.94 17.77
CA LYS A 282 -6.34 0.20 18.30
C LYS A 282 -5.44 -0.12 19.50
N PRO A 283 -5.88 -0.86 20.53
CA PRO A 283 -5.02 -1.19 21.67
C PRO A 283 -3.77 -1.98 21.26
N SER A 284 -3.90 -2.99 20.41
CA SER A 284 -2.78 -3.82 19.95
C SER A 284 -1.78 -3.04 19.08
N VAL A 285 -2.29 -2.12 18.25
CA VAL A 285 -1.44 -1.22 17.45
C VAL A 285 -0.67 -0.25 18.35
N MET A 286 -1.33 0.33 19.37
CA MET A 286 -0.66 1.22 20.34
C MET A 286 0.41 0.48 21.13
N GLU A 287 0.17 -0.76 21.55
CA GLU A 287 1.14 -1.61 22.24
C GLU A 287 2.34 -1.92 21.33
N SER A 288 2.09 -2.26 20.06
CA SER A 288 3.14 -2.52 19.08
C SER A 288 4.01 -1.29 18.84
N LEU A 289 3.42 -0.11 18.71
CA LEU A 289 4.14 1.15 18.58
C LEU A 289 4.93 1.49 19.85
N GLN A 290 4.34 1.31 21.04
CA GLN A 290 5.04 1.56 22.30
C GLN A 290 6.26 0.68 22.44
N LYS A 291 6.17 -0.60 22.08
CA LYS A 291 7.32 -1.51 22.06
C LYS A 291 8.43 -1.01 21.14
N LEU A 292 8.10 -0.52 19.93
CA LEU A 292 9.10 0.03 19.02
C LEU A 292 9.80 1.29 19.58
N LEU A 293 9.07 2.11 20.34
CA LEU A 293 9.62 3.27 21.03
C LEU A 293 10.54 2.84 22.18
N ASP A 294 10.12 1.86 22.99
CA ASP A 294 10.88 1.32 24.11
C ASP A 294 12.18 0.63 23.63
N ASP A 295 12.11 -0.03 22.46
CA ASP A 295 13.27 -0.64 21.78
C ASP A 295 14.20 0.40 21.11
N GLY A 296 13.86 1.71 21.19
CA GLY A 296 14.64 2.80 20.59
C GLY A 296 14.62 2.82 19.06
N LYS A 297 13.66 2.15 18.43
CA LYS A 297 13.51 2.15 16.96
C LYS A 297 13.01 3.51 16.43
N TYR A 298 12.22 4.22 17.21
CA TYR A 298 11.73 5.55 16.92
C TYR A 298 12.03 6.51 18.08
N PRO A 299 12.24 7.81 17.81
CA PRO A 299 12.30 8.80 18.86
C PRO A 299 10.90 9.01 19.47
N THR A 300 10.85 9.41 20.73
CA THR A 300 9.58 9.68 21.42
C THR A 300 8.75 10.76 20.71
N ASN A 301 9.41 11.72 20.06
CA ASN A 301 8.77 12.72 19.20
C ASN A 301 9.35 12.62 17.79
N LEU A 302 8.55 12.16 16.82
CA LEU A 302 8.99 11.99 15.42
C LEU A 302 9.33 13.30 14.72
N TRP A 303 8.75 14.42 15.19
CA TRP A 303 8.80 15.72 14.50
C TRP A 303 9.53 16.81 15.26
N ALA A 304 10.25 16.43 16.35
CA ALA A 304 11.07 17.37 17.15
C ALA A 304 12.30 17.89 16.38
#